data_05668230909e7b2ad8b31e895e1aeed6
#
_entry.id   05668230909e7b2ad8b31e895e1aeed6
#
_cell.length_a   1.000
_cell.length_b   1.000
_cell.length_c   1.000
_cell.angle_alpha   90.00
_cell.angle_beta   90.00
_cell.angle_gamma   90.00
#
_symmetry.space_group_name_H-M   'P 1'
#
loop_
_entity.id
_entity.type
_entity.pdbx_description
1 polymer ?
#
loop_
_entity_poly.entity_id
_entity_poly.type
_entity_poly.pdbx_seq_one_letter_code
_entity_poly.pdbx_strand_id
1 'polypeptide(L)'
;MLIVYHSQSGASAQLAAASWRGAIEHNPGARIERAADVGVLDIKQSAGVLFVCAENSGRLSGGMKDLLDRVFYPLISAGCSLPYALLISAGNDGRGAVAEAQRILSGIPFTEALEPQIIRGLVDLKALKSAEELGAGFATGLEMGIF
;
A
#
# COMPACT_ATOMS: atom_id res chain seq x y z
N MET A 1 7.17 5.23 -8.05
CA MET A 1 6.36 4.73 -6.93
C MET A 1 4.96 4.37 -7.42
N LEU A 2 4.39 3.28 -6.90
CA LEU A 2 3.03 2.86 -7.17
C LEU A 2 2.23 2.82 -5.86
N ILE A 3 1.06 3.45 -5.83
CA ILE A 3 0.10 3.33 -4.74
C ILE A 3 -1.03 2.42 -5.23
N VAL A 4 -1.21 1.31 -4.56
CA VAL A 4 -2.24 0.32 -4.90
C VAL A 4 -3.31 0.33 -3.83
N TYR A 5 -4.57 0.49 -4.20
CA TYR A 5 -5.64 0.51 -3.22
C TYR A 5 -6.81 -0.42 -3.54
N HIS A 6 -7.43 -0.93 -2.49
CA HIS A 6 -8.75 -1.55 -2.54
C HIS A 6 -9.69 -0.86 -1.55
N SER A 7 -10.87 -0.46 -2.02
CA SER A 7 -11.85 0.24 -1.20
C SER A 7 -13.27 -0.16 -1.59
N GLN A 8 -14.10 -0.47 -0.59
CA GLN A 8 -15.53 -0.73 -0.75
C GLN A 8 -16.37 0.48 -0.32
N SER A 9 -16.06 1.06 0.84
CA SER A 9 -16.81 2.18 1.43
C SER A 9 -16.27 3.56 1.08
N GLY A 10 -15.13 3.64 0.39
CA GLY A 10 -14.47 4.89 0.06
C GLY A 10 -13.37 5.33 1.04
N ALA A 11 -13.28 4.76 2.22
CA ALA A 11 -12.27 5.13 3.22
C ALA A 11 -10.84 4.95 2.71
N SER A 12 -10.48 3.74 2.28
CA SER A 12 -9.15 3.47 1.73
C SER A 12 -8.87 4.25 0.43
N ALA A 13 -9.88 4.53 -0.39
CA ALA A 13 -9.70 5.36 -1.58
C ALA A 13 -9.33 6.80 -1.24
N GLN A 14 -9.95 7.40 -0.20
CA GLN A 14 -9.60 8.73 0.28
C GLN A 14 -8.17 8.78 0.83
N LEU A 15 -7.78 7.76 1.61
CA LEU A 15 -6.42 7.64 2.15
C LEU A 15 -5.39 7.48 1.02
N ALA A 16 -5.67 6.63 0.03
CA ALA A 16 -4.80 6.45 -1.13
C ALA A 16 -4.62 7.74 -1.94
N ALA A 17 -5.71 8.49 -2.16
CA ALA A 17 -5.66 9.78 -2.83
C ALA A 17 -4.86 10.81 -2.04
N ALA A 18 -4.97 10.82 -0.70
CA ALA A 18 -4.16 11.67 0.16
C ALA A 18 -2.68 11.29 0.09
N SER A 19 -2.36 10.00 0.20
CA SER A 19 -0.98 9.50 0.05
C SER A 19 -0.38 9.87 -1.32
N TRP A 20 -1.18 9.78 -2.37
CA TRP A 20 -0.73 10.17 -3.72
C TRP A 20 -0.42 11.67 -3.81
N ARG A 21 -1.24 12.55 -3.22
CA ARG A 21 -0.95 13.99 -3.19
C ARG A 21 0.40 14.31 -2.54
N GLY A 22 0.69 13.66 -1.40
CA GLY A 22 1.99 13.82 -0.76
C GLY A 22 3.14 13.23 -1.59
N ALA A 23 2.90 12.07 -2.22
CA ALA A 23 3.93 11.40 -3.02
C ALA A 23 4.35 12.19 -4.26
N ILE A 24 3.41 12.82 -5.00
CA ILE A 24 3.71 13.55 -6.24
C ILE A 24 4.58 14.80 -6.03
N GLU A 25 4.64 15.33 -4.83
CA GLU A 25 5.52 16.46 -4.49
C GLU A 25 7.00 16.06 -4.57
N HIS A 26 7.31 14.79 -4.29
CA HIS A 26 8.67 14.25 -4.27
C HIS A 26 8.94 13.26 -5.40
N ASN A 27 7.92 12.66 -5.96
CA ASN A 27 7.99 11.74 -7.09
C ASN A 27 6.86 12.05 -8.09
N PRO A 28 7.07 12.99 -9.03
CA PRO A 28 6.03 13.37 -10.00
C PRO A 28 5.51 12.22 -10.87
N GLY A 29 6.25 11.12 -10.97
CA GLY A 29 5.84 9.88 -11.65
C GLY A 29 5.07 8.90 -10.76
N ALA A 30 4.70 9.27 -9.53
CA ALA A 30 3.92 8.42 -8.66
C ALA A 30 2.53 8.15 -9.25
N ARG A 31 2.16 6.86 -9.34
CA ARG A 31 0.87 6.42 -9.84
C ARG A 31 -0.01 5.91 -8.71
N ILE A 32 -1.33 6.04 -8.88
CA ILE A 32 -2.34 5.49 -8.00
C ILE A 32 -3.30 4.62 -8.82
N GLU A 33 -3.47 3.35 -8.42
CA GLU A 33 -4.23 2.36 -9.17
C GLU A 33 -5.08 1.49 -8.24
N ARG A 34 -6.20 1.01 -8.76
CA ARG A 34 -7.01 0.02 -8.04
C ARG A 34 -6.33 -1.35 -8.04
N ALA A 35 -6.44 -2.09 -6.95
CA ALA A 35 -5.91 -3.46 -6.87
C ALA A 35 -6.41 -4.38 -7.99
N ALA A 36 -7.65 -4.18 -8.45
CA ALA A 36 -8.23 -4.97 -9.55
C ALA A 36 -7.55 -4.73 -10.89
N ASP A 37 -6.98 -3.54 -11.09
CA ASP A 37 -6.40 -3.10 -12.36
C ASP A 37 -4.87 -3.30 -12.42
N VAL A 38 -4.24 -3.61 -11.28
CA VAL A 38 -2.79 -3.81 -11.16
C VAL A 38 -2.39 -5.23 -11.49
N GLY A 39 -1.31 -5.36 -12.27
CA GLY A 39 -0.66 -6.62 -12.59
C GLY A 39 0.83 -6.64 -12.22
N VAL A 40 1.48 -7.73 -12.58
CA VAL A 40 2.91 -7.95 -12.30
C VAL A 40 3.80 -6.88 -12.93
N LEU A 41 3.46 -6.43 -14.15
CA LEU A 41 4.26 -5.42 -14.86
C LEU A 41 4.21 -4.06 -14.17
N ASP A 42 3.06 -3.65 -13.65
CA ASP A 42 2.90 -2.39 -12.94
C ASP A 42 3.78 -2.34 -11.70
N ILE A 43 3.82 -3.45 -10.97
CA ILE A 43 4.64 -3.59 -9.77
C ILE A 43 6.14 -3.57 -10.15
N LYS A 44 6.55 -4.39 -11.11
CA LYS A 44 7.96 -4.48 -11.54
C LYS A 44 8.53 -3.19 -12.08
N GLN A 45 7.70 -2.33 -12.67
CA GLN A 45 8.11 -1.03 -13.23
C GLN A 45 8.15 0.08 -12.16
N SER A 46 7.77 -0.21 -10.92
CA SER A 46 7.79 0.76 -9.83
C SER A 46 9.07 0.64 -8.99
N ALA A 47 9.49 1.73 -8.37
CA ALA A 47 10.60 1.74 -7.42
C ALA A 47 10.20 1.23 -6.03
N GLY A 48 8.91 1.19 -5.73
CA GLY A 48 8.33 0.71 -4.48
C GLY A 48 6.82 0.80 -4.50
N VAL A 49 6.14 0.09 -3.60
CA VAL A 49 4.67 -0.03 -3.57
C VAL A 49 4.10 0.34 -2.20
N LEU A 50 3.17 1.30 -2.18
CA LEU A 50 2.33 1.58 -1.01
C LEU A 50 0.98 0.86 -1.19
N PHE A 51 0.70 -0.12 -0.34
CA PHE A 51 -0.59 -0.82 -0.33
C PHE A 51 -1.55 -0.13 0.65
N VAL A 52 -2.72 0.27 0.15
CA VAL A 52 -3.75 0.97 0.92
C VAL A 52 -5.05 0.19 0.87
N CYS A 53 -5.49 -0.35 2.00
CA CYS A 53 -6.68 -1.20 2.03
C CYS A 53 -7.35 -1.21 3.41
N ALA A 54 -8.43 -1.95 3.53
CA ALA A 54 -9.20 -2.05 4.75
C ALA A 54 -8.96 -3.37 5.47
N GLU A 55 -9.16 -3.34 6.79
CA GLU A 55 -9.44 -4.54 7.57
C GLU A 55 -10.92 -4.87 7.47
N ASN A 56 -11.25 -6.05 6.96
CA ASN A 56 -12.59 -6.61 6.93
C ASN A 56 -12.63 -7.89 7.79
N SER A 57 -13.48 -7.89 8.83
CA SER A 57 -13.61 -9.05 9.73
C SER A 57 -12.28 -9.56 10.29
N GLY A 58 -11.39 -8.64 10.68
CA GLY A 58 -10.07 -8.96 11.23
C GLY A 58 -9.04 -9.46 10.21
N ARG A 59 -9.30 -9.32 8.92
CA ARG A 59 -8.46 -9.79 7.81
C ARG A 59 -8.23 -8.70 6.77
N LEU A 60 -7.25 -8.95 5.91
CA LEU A 60 -7.02 -8.12 4.74
C LEU A 60 -8.26 -8.10 3.84
N SER A 61 -8.60 -6.94 3.29
CA SER A 61 -9.73 -6.82 2.39
C SER A 61 -9.58 -7.75 1.16
N GLY A 62 -10.67 -8.40 0.75
CA GLY A 62 -10.66 -9.45 -0.28
C GLY A 62 -10.05 -9.01 -1.60
N GLY A 63 -10.31 -7.79 -2.07
CA GLY A 63 -9.74 -7.32 -3.33
C GLY A 63 -8.23 -7.04 -3.25
N MET A 64 -7.70 -6.68 -2.09
CA MET A 64 -6.25 -6.58 -1.90
C MET A 64 -5.63 -7.98 -1.81
N LYS A 65 -6.29 -8.90 -1.10
CA LYS A 65 -5.86 -10.31 -1.04
C LYS A 65 -5.83 -10.95 -2.43
N ASP A 66 -6.85 -10.70 -3.25
CA ASP A 66 -6.90 -11.19 -4.64
C ASP A 66 -5.71 -10.70 -5.47
N LEU A 67 -5.38 -9.40 -5.38
CA LEU A 67 -4.19 -8.88 -6.04
C LEU A 67 -2.93 -9.64 -5.60
N LEU A 68 -2.70 -9.73 -4.29
CA LEU A 68 -1.50 -10.36 -3.75
C LEU A 68 -1.40 -11.83 -4.18
N ASP A 69 -2.51 -12.57 -4.23
CA ASP A 69 -2.55 -13.94 -4.72
C ASP A 69 -2.22 -14.03 -6.21
N ARG A 70 -2.76 -13.12 -7.04
CA ARG A 70 -2.51 -13.10 -8.50
C ARG A 70 -1.04 -12.82 -8.85
N VAL A 71 -0.38 -11.97 -8.09
CA VAL A 71 0.99 -11.54 -8.38
C VAL A 71 2.06 -12.35 -7.65
N PHE A 72 1.68 -13.16 -6.66
CA PHE A 72 2.59 -13.86 -5.74
C PHE A 72 3.67 -14.67 -6.48
N TYR A 73 3.28 -15.74 -7.12
CA TYR A 73 4.24 -16.59 -7.85
C TYR A 73 4.91 -15.90 -9.04
N PRO A 74 4.20 -15.09 -9.86
CA PRO A 74 4.86 -14.35 -10.93
C PRO A 74 5.95 -13.40 -10.49
N LEU A 75 5.78 -12.69 -9.36
CA LEU A 75 6.81 -11.80 -8.82
C LEU A 75 8.01 -12.57 -8.28
N ILE A 76 7.78 -13.68 -7.58
CA ILE A 76 8.85 -14.59 -7.12
C ILE A 76 9.65 -15.11 -8.33
N SER A 77 8.96 -15.63 -9.34
CA SER A 77 9.60 -16.16 -10.56
C SER A 77 10.39 -15.10 -11.32
N ALA A 78 9.96 -13.85 -11.25
CA ALA A 78 10.65 -12.71 -11.85
C ALA A 78 11.82 -12.17 -11.00
N GLY A 79 12.06 -12.71 -9.80
CA GLY A 79 13.07 -12.22 -8.87
C GLY A 79 12.81 -10.76 -8.44
N CYS A 80 11.53 -10.34 -8.40
CA CYS A 80 11.17 -8.98 -8.08
C CYS A 80 11.29 -8.74 -6.57
N SER A 81 12.19 -7.85 -6.18
CA SER A 81 12.35 -7.40 -4.80
C SER A 81 12.19 -5.89 -4.75
N LEU A 82 11.22 -5.42 -3.97
CA LEU A 82 10.89 -3.99 -3.86
C LEU A 82 10.61 -3.60 -2.40
N PRO A 83 10.92 -2.35 -2.02
CA PRO A 83 10.42 -1.81 -0.77
C PRO A 83 8.90 -1.59 -0.85
N TYR A 84 8.22 -1.85 0.28
CA TYR A 84 6.79 -1.58 0.41
C TYR A 84 6.45 -0.85 1.71
N ALA A 85 5.29 -0.22 1.72
CA ALA A 85 4.65 0.32 2.91
C ALA A 85 3.17 -0.09 2.95
N LEU A 86 2.58 -0.09 4.16
CA LEU A 86 1.18 -0.45 4.39
C LEU A 86 0.41 0.71 5.05
N LEU A 87 -0.79 0.98 4.54
CA LEU A 87 -1.76 1.88 5.14
C LEU A 87 -3.11 1.16 5.24
N ILE A 88 -3.56 0.90 6.45
CA ILE A 88 -4.77 0.14 6.73
C ILE A 88 -5.85 1.03 7.31
N SER A 89 -7.04 1.07 6.71
CA SER A 89 -8.24 1.61 7.33
C SER A 89 -8.94 0.51 8.12
N ALA A 90 -9.32 0.78 9.37
CA ALA A 90 -9.93 -0.22 10.24
C ALA A 90 -11.05 0.37 11.08
N GLY A 91 -12.15 -0.36 11.20
CA GLY A 91 -13.19 -0.08 12.21
C GLY A 91 -12.78 -0.60 13.58
N ASN A 92 -11.90 -1.59 13.62
CA ASN A 92 -11.36 -2.23 14.82
C ASN A 92 -9.88 -1.86 15.01
N ASP A 93 -9.00 -2.82 15.30
CA ASP A 93 -7.59 -2.53 15.57
C ASP A 93 -6.66 -2.57 14.34
N GLY A 94 -7.10 -3.16 13.24
CA GLY A 94 -6.36 -3.25 11.98
C GLY A 94 -5.21 -4.27 11.97
N ARG A 95 -4.89 -4.87 13.11
CA ARG A 95 -3.71 -5.73 13.27
C ARG A 95 -3.79 -7.02 12.46
N GLY A 96 -4.99 -7.58 12.33
CA GLY A 96 -5.19 -8.80 11.57
C GLY A 96 -4.90 -8.62 10.08
N ALA A 97 -5.31 -7.47 9.51
CA ALA A 97 -5.00 -7.12 8.12
C ALA A 97 -3.50 -6.87 7.90
N VAL A 98 -2.84 -6.15 8.84
CA VAL A 98 -1.39 -5.93 8.80
C VAL A 98 -0.64 -7.25 8.82
N ALA A 99 -0.93 -8.11 9.78
CA ALA A 99 -0.24 -9.40 9.93
C ALA A 99 -0.42 -10.30 8.70
N GLU A 100 -1.61 -10.31 8.09
CA GLU A 100 -1.87 -11.08 6.88
C GLU A 100 -1.11 -10.51 5.68
N ALA A 101 -1.11 -9.19 5.48
CA ALA A 101 -0.35 -8.54 4.41
C ALA A 101 1.15 -8.80 4.55
N GLN A 102 1.72 -8.59 5.73
CA GLN A 102 3.12 -8.83 6.03
C GLN A 102 3.52 -10.28 5.76
N ARG A 103 2.69 -11.24 6.18
CA ARG A 103 2.93 -12.67 5.93
C ARG A 103 2.99 -13.00 4.45
N ILE A 104 2.10 -12.42 3.64
CA ILE A 104 2.09 -12.66 2.18
C ILE A 104 3.30 -11.98 1.53
N LEU A 105 3.55 -10.72 1.85
CA LEU A 105 4.63 -9.93 1.27
C LEU A 105 6.02 -10.44 1.64
N SER A 106 6.18 -11.07 2.81
CA SER A 106 7.42 -11.75 3.17
C SER A 106 7.70 -13.01 2.34
N GLY A 107 6.67 -13.61 1.76
CA GLY A 107 6.80 -14.73 0.82
C GLY A 107 7.23 -14.27 -0.58
N ILE A 108 6.83 -13.07 -0.99
CA ILE A 108 7.44 -12.34 -2.11
C ILE A 108 8.64 -11.61 -1.49
N PRO A 109 9.84 -11.61 -2.05
CA PRO A 109 11.01 -11.00 -1.41
C PRO A 109 10.94 -9.46 -1.39
N PHE A 110 9.83 -8.93 -0.83
CA PHE A 110 9.62 -7.51 -0.60
C PHE A 110 10.10 -7.12 0.80
N THR A 111 10.64 -5.91 0.92
CA THR A 111 11.17 -5.38 2.17
C THR A 111 10.22 -4.31 2.73
N GLU A 112 9.80 -4.46 3.98
CA GLU A 112 9.03 -3.43 4.67
C GLU A 112 9.92 -2.20 4.91
N ALA A 113 9.56 -1.09 4.26
CA ALA A 113 10.35 0.15 4.31
C ALA A 113 9.95 1.05 5.48
N LEU A 114 8.67 1.02 5.84
CA LEU A 114 8.08 1.82 6.92
C LEU A 114 7.16 0.95 7.77
N GLU A 115 7.06 1.28 9.06
CA GLU A 115 6.08 0.63 9.92
C GLU A 115 4.66 0.80 9.38
N PRO A 116 3.82 -0.25 9.41
CA PRO A 116 2.44 -0.17 8.96
C PRO A 116 1.64 0.91 9.69
N GLN A 117 0.97 1.76 8.94
CA GLN A 117 0.10 2.77 9.50
C GLN A 117 -1.35 2.28 9.53
N ILE A 118 -2.01 2.42 10.68
CA ILE A 118 -3.42 2.03 10.85
C ILE A 118 -4.24 3.28 11.17
N ILE A 119 -5.21 3.59 10.33
CA ILE A 119 -6.22 4.62 10.54
C ILE A 119 -7.50 3.96 11.06
N ARG A 120 -7.86 4.27 12.30
CA ARG A 120 -9.03 3.70 12.97
C ARG A 120 -10.23 4.65 12.90
N GLY A 121 -11.38 4.07 12.63
CA GLY A 121 -12.63 4.81 12.58
C GLY A 121 -12.82 5.62 11.31
N LEU A 122 -13.44 6.78 11.43
CA LEU A 122 -13.74 7.66 10.29
C LEU A 122 -12.47 8.32 9.75
N VAL A 123 -12.43 8.47 8.44
CA VAL A 123 -11.36 9.22 7.77
C VAL A 123 -11.65 10.71 7.89
N ASP A 124 -11.02 11.34 8.87
CA ASP A 124 -11.09 12.78 9.12
C ASP A 124 -9.88 13.52 8.50
N LEU A 125 -9.83 14.84 8.69
CA LEU A 125 -8.73 15.67 8.17
C LEU A 125 -7.35 15.26 8.74
N LYS A 126 -7.30 14.80 9.98
CA LYS A 126 -6.06 14.32 10.60
C LYS A 126 -5.59 13.01 9.94
N ALA A 127 -6.52 12.10 9.67
CA ALA A 127 -6.24 10.85 8.96
C ALA A 127 -5.73 11.13 7.54
N LEU A 128 -6.36 12.07 6.83
CA LEU A 128 -5.93 12.46 5.47
C LEU A 128 -4.53 13.08 5.48
N LYS A 129 -4.25 13.97 6.44
CA LYS A 129 -2.91 14.56 6.59
C LYS A 129 -1.85 13.52 6.90
N SER A 130 -2.15 12.58 7.78
CA SER A 130 -1.24 11.47 8.12
C SER A 130 -0.96 10.57 6.92
N ALA A 131 -1.97 10.30 6.08
CA ALA A 131 -1.80 9.54 4.84
C ALA A 131 -0.95 10.31 3.80
N GLU A 132 -1.12 11.62 3.71
CA GLU A 132 -0.33 12.49 2.84
C GLU A 132 1.14 12.49 3.27
N GLU A 133 1.41 12.64 4.57
CA GLU A 133 2.76 12.57 5.16
C GLU A 133 3.41 11.19 4.90
N LEU A 134 2.66 10.10 5.01
CA LEU A 134 3.15 8.75 4.68
C LEU A 134 3.56 8.65 3.21
N GLY A 135 2.72 9.14 2.30
CA GLY A 135 3.01 9.14 0.86
C GLY A 135 4.25 9.95 0.52
N ALA A 136 4.37 11.16 1.09
CA ALA A 136 5.54 12.03 0.93
C ALA A 136 6.81 11.37 1.47
N GLY A 137 6.75 10.82 2.69
CA GLY A 137 7.90 10.16 3.34
C GLY A 137 8.37 8.94 2.58
N PHE A 138 7.44 8.09 2.11
CA PHE A 138 7.80 6.92 1.31
C PHE A 138 8.41 7.30 -0.05
N ALA A 139 7.82 8.30 -0.74
CA ALA A 139 8.36 8.81 -2.00
C ALA A 139 9.77 9.38 -1.83
N THR A 140 9.98 10.19 -0.77
CA THR A 140 11.29 10.77 -0.45
C THR A 140 12.32 9.69 -0.15
N GLY A 141 11.97 8.67 0.65
CA GLY A 141 12.87 7.56 0.96
C GLY A 141 13.30 6.77 -0.27
N LEU A 142 12.37 6.52 -1.20
CA LEU A 142 12.66 5.88 -2.48
C LEU A 142 13.59 6.74 -3.36
N GLU A 143 13.36 8.05 -3.43
CA GLU A 143 14.20 8.98 -4.21
C GLU A 143 15.63 9.05 -3.67
N MET A 144 15.77 9.02 -2.34
CA MET A 144 17.07 9.06 -1.66
C MET A 144 17.79 7.71 -1.61
N GLY A 145 17.14 6.61 -2.06
CA GLY A 145 17.70 5.25 -1.97
C GLY A 145 17.91 4.76 -0.53
N ILE A 146 17.02 5.15 0.38
CA ILE A 146 17.08 4.75 1.79
C ILE A 146 16.55 3.32 1.99
N PHE A 147 15.67 2.86 1.11
CA PHE A 147 14.99 1.57 1.17
C PHE A 147 15.53 0.55 0.18
#